data_aa1017a088d7d54af58f0d3437f531f6
#
_entry.id   aa1017a088d7d54af58f0d3437f531f6
#
_cell.length_a   1.000
_cell.length_b   1.000
_cell.length_c   1.000
_cell.angle_alpha   90.00
_cell.angle_beta   90.00
_cell.angle_gamma   90.00
#
_symmetry.space_group_name_H-M   'P 1'
#
loop_
_entity.id
_entity.type
_entity.pdbx_description
1 polymer ?
#
loop_
_entity_poly.entity_id
_entity_poly.type
_entity_poly.pdbx_seq_one_letter_code
_entity_poly.pdbx_strand_id
1 'polypeptide(L)'
;RHESGAANMAEAWGKLNGLPGVVFVTRGPGACHASIGVHTAMQDSSPMIMFIGQINSKHKGREAFQEVDYHKMFGQPFSKAVFEIKNAKSIPNIVQKAYYISTKDRPGPVIISLPEDILEQYAKYKPIKPIKHIVSKITPKKLDNLLIKIEESKKPLIIIGGGDWDKDGAKNL
;
A
#
# COMPACT_ATOMS: atom_id res chain seq x y z
N ARG A 1 -21.23 0.16 4.66
CA ARG A 1 -22.23 -0.27 3.66
C ARG A 1 -21.83 0.11 2.23
N HIS A 2 -20.70 0.74 2.04
CA HIS A 2 -20.22 1.18 0.73
C HIS A 2 -18.70 1.06 0.68
N GLU A 3 -18.16 0.58 -0.42
CA GLU A 3 -16.73 0.27 -0.57
C GLU A 3 -15.84 1.51 -0.46
N SER A 4 -16.33 2.69 -0.90
CA SER A 4 -15.63 3.96 -0.68
C SER A 4 -15.40 4.25 0.80
N GLY A 5 -16.43 4.03 1.64
CA GLY A 5 -16.32 4.19 3.09
C GLY A 5 -15.32 3.21 3.70
N ALA A 6 -15.36 1.94 3.27
CA ALA A 6 -14.42 0.92 3.73
C ALA A 6 -12.97 1.25 3.34
N ALA A 7 -12.74 1.71 2.11
CA ALA A 7 -11.42 2.09 1.63
C ALA A 7 -10.89 3.35 2.36
N ASN A 8 -11.73 4.36 2.58
CA ASN A 8 -11.35 5.55 3.35
C ASN A 8 -11.07 5.20 4.84
N MET A 9 -11.80 4.26 5.45
CA MET A 9 -11.48 3.79 6.80
C MET A 9 -10.13 3.07 6.85
N ALA A 10 -9.80 2.25 5.86
CA ALA A 10 -8.49 1.60 5.77
C ALA A 10 -7.36 2.62 5.55
N GLU A 11 -7.57 3.61 4.70
CA GLU A 11 -6.64 4.72 4.50
C GLU A 11 -6.38 5.47 5.80
N ALA A 12 -7.43 5.94 6.46
CA ALA A 12 -7.34 6.68 7.72
C ALA A 12 -6.65 5.86 8.83
N TRP A 13 -6.96 4.55 8.91
CA TRP A 13 -6.29 3.67 9.86
C TRP A 13 -4.79 3.58 9.57
N GLY A 14 -4.42 3.43 8.30
CA GLY A 14 -3.02 3.38 7.86
C GLY A 14 -2.27 4.67 8.20
N LYS A 15 -2.88 5.81 7.92
CA LYS A 15 -2.34 7.14 8.22
C LYS A 15 -2.09 7.36 9.71
N LEU A 16 -3.01 6.92 10.57
CA LEU A 16 -2.92 7.10 12.02
C LEU A 16 -1.93 6.14 12.69
N ASN A 17 -1.74 4.95 12.14
CA ASN A 17 -0.97 3.88 12.79
C ASN A 17 0.40 3.61 12.13
N GLY A 18 0.66 4.13 10.94
CA GLY A 18 1.88 3.82 10.17
C GLY A 18 1.97 2.36 9.69
N LEU A 19 0.90 1.57 9.88
CA LEU A 19 0.78 0.19 9.43
C LEU A 19 -0.27 0.10 8.33
N PRO A 20 -0.21 -0.88 7.40
CA PRO A 20 -1.17 -0.93 6.32
C PRO A 20 -2.60 -1.14 6.81
N GLY A 21 -3.49 -0.20 6.51
CA GLY A 21 -4.92 -0.44 6.61
C GLY A 21 -5.35 -1.48 5.58
N VAL A 22 -6.23 -2.41 5.98
CA VAL A 22 -6.63 -3.55 5.15
C VAL A 22 -8.12 -3.44 4.80
N VAL A 23 -8.42 -3.61 3.51
CA VAL A 23 -9.80 -3.64 3.02
C VAL A 23 -9.98 -4.74 1.99
N PHE A 24 -11.16 -5.38 2.01
CA PHE A 24 -11.58 -6.38 1.04
C PHE A 24 -12.80 -5.86 0.28
N VAL A 25 -12.76 -5.97 -1.03
CA VAL A 25 -13.86 -5.57 -1.90
C VAL A 25 -14.13 -6.62 -2.97
N THR A 26 -15.35 -6.63 -3.49
CA THR A 26 -15.68 -7.51 -4.62
C THR A 26 -15.04 -7.00 -5.91
N ARG A 27 -14.96 -7.88 -6.92
CA ARG A 27 -14.50 -7.54 -8.27
C ARG A 27 -15.35 -6.46 -8.92
N GLY A 28 -14.81 -5.84 -9.97
CA GLY A 28 -15.53 -4.87 -10.80
C GLY A 28 -16.07 -3.68 -10.00
N PRO A 29 -17.37 -3.61 -9.75
CA PRO A 29 -18.01 -2.47 -9.09
C PRO A 29 -17.42 -2.14 -7.73
N GLY A 30 -17.10 -3.15 -6.89
CA GLY A 30 -16.49 -2.91 -5.59
C GLY A 30 -15.11 -2.26 -5.70
N ALA A 31 -14.30 -2.68 -6.64
CA ALA A 31 -13.01 -2.05 -6.94
C ALA A 31 -13.17 -0.61 -7.42
N CYS A 32 -14.16 -0.34 -8.30
CA CYS A 32 -14.47 1.01 -8.77
C CYS A 32 -14.87 1.93 -7.62
N HIS A 33 -15.75 1.49 -6.73
CA HIS A 33 -16.18 2.28 -5.57
C HIS A 33 -15.02 2.51 -4.58
N ALA A 34 -14.14 1.53 -4.37
CA ALA A 34 -13.02 1.65 -3.46
C ALA A 34 -11.86 2.50 -4.01
N SER A 35 -11.84 2.79 -5.30
CA SER A 35 -10.73 3.49 -5.97
C SER A 35 -10.43 4.86 -5.37
N ILE A 36 -11.43 5.56 -4.85
CA ILE A 36 -11.25 6.85 -4.20
C ILE A 36 -10.32 6.76 -2.98
N GLY A 37 -10.53 5.76 -2.11
CA GLY A 37 -9.66 5.56 -0.94
C GLY A 37 -8.24 5.13 -1.32
N VAL A 38 -8.07 4.34 -2.40
CA VAL A 38 -6.75 3.99 -2.93
C VAL A 38 -6.03 5.22 -3.44
N HIS A 39 -6.72 6.08 -4.20
CA HIS A 39 -6.14 7.33 -4.71
C HIS A 39 -5.74 8.26 -3.55
N THR A 40 -6.60 8.43 -2.57
CA THR A 40 -6.31 9.22 -1.36
C THR A 40 -5.08 8.67 -0.63
N ALA A 41 -5.03 7.34 -0.40
CA ALA A 41 -3.88 6.70 0.25
C ALA A 41 -2.56 6.93 -0.50
N MET A 42 -2.59 6.92 -1.85
CA MET A 42 -1.40 7.20 -2.64
C MET A 42 -0.96 8.66 -2.54
N GLN A 43 -1.89 9.61 -2.56
CA GLN A 43 -1.59 11.04 -2.46
C GLN A 43 -1.09 11.42 -1.06
N ASP A 44 -1.73 10.86 -0.02
CA ASP A 44 -1.42 11.15 1.38
C ASP A 44 -0.24 10.32 1.93
N SER A 45 0.34 9.43 1.12
CA SER A 45 1.41 8.52 1.56
C SER A 45 0.97 7.60 2.71
N SER A 46 -0.29 7.17 2.70
CA SER A 46 -0.86 6.28 3.72
C SER A 46 -0.67 4.82 3.33
N PRO A 47 -0.08 3.95 4.18
CA PRO A 47 0.07 2.55 3.87
C PRO A 47 -1.28 1.84 3.87
N MET A 48 -1.56 1.08 2.80
CA MET A 48 -2.83 0.37 2.62
C MET A 48 -2.64 -0.90 1.80
N ILE A 49 -3.40 -1.94 2.10
CA ILE A 49 -3.50 -3.15 1.28
C ILE A 49 -4.97 -3.39 0.95
N MET A 50 -5.31 -3.37 -0.33
CA MET A 50 -6.65 -3.70 -0.80
C MET A 50 -6.66 -5.05 -1.49
N PHE A 51 -7.48 -5.96 -0.97
CA PHE A 51 -7.79 -7.23 -1.60
C PHE A 51 -9.04 -7.10 -2.47
N ILE A 52 -8.94 -7.50 -3.72
CA ILE A 52 -10.04 -7.41 -4.69
C ILE A 52 -10.34 -8.79 -5.22
N GLY A 53 -11.61 -9.18 -5.22
CA GLY A 53 -12.06 -10.36 -5.95
C GLY A 53 -11.77 -10.26 -7.45
N GLN A 54 -11.54 -11.37 -8.10
CA GLN A 54 -11.37 -11.46 -9.55
C GLN A 54 -12.15 -12.66 -10.08
N ILE A 55 -12.51 -12.60 -11.35
CA ILE A 55 -13.15 -13.69 -12.05
C ILE A 55 -12.27 -14.95 -12.04
N ASN A 56 -12.87 -16.09 -12.31
CA ASN A 56 -12.15 -17.35 -12.49
C ASN A 56 -11.07 -17.19 -13.57
N SER A 57 -9.85 -17.64 -13.28
CA SER A 57 -8.69 -17.47 -14.16
C SER A 57 -8.87 -18.09 -15.56
N LYS A 58 -9.69 -19.14 -15.68
CA LYS A 58 -10.02 -19.81 -16.96
C LYS A 58 -10.87 -18.94 -17.91
N HIS A 59 -11.56 -17.93 -17.37
CA HIS A 59 -12.43 -17.05 -18.15
C HIS A 59 -11.78 -15.71 -18.49
N LYS A 60 -10.56 -15.49 -18.04
CA LYS A 60 -9.81 -14.24 -18.25
C LYS A 60 -9.60 -13.97 -19.74
N GLY A 61 -9.81 -12.71 -20.14
CA GLY A 61 -9.67 -12.26 -21.53
C GLY A 61 -10.86 -12.62 -22.43
N ARG A 62 -12.01 -12.99 -21.84
CA ARG A 62 -13.24 -13.34 -22.55
C ARG A 62 -14.41 -12.41 -22.24
N GLU A 63 -14.13 -11.23 -21.70
CA GLU A 63 -15.14 -10.27 -21.26
C GLU A 63 -16.14 -10.90 -20.26
N ALA A 64 -15.61 -11.70 -19.34
CA ALA A 64 -16.43 -12.32 -18.31
C ALA A 64 -17.09 -11.24 -17.42
N PHE A 65 -18.25 -11.56 -16.85
CA PHE A 65 -19.00 -10.62 -16.02
C PHE A 65 -18.14 -10.02 -14.89
N GLN A 66 -17.99 -8.69 -14.90
CA GLN A 66 -17.18 -7.91 -13.96
C GLN A 66 -15.66 -8.17 -14.05
N GLU A 67 -15.17 -8.70 -15.17
CA GLU A 67 -13.74 -8.78 -15.43
C GLU A 67 -13.11 -7.38 -15.50
N VAL A 68 -12.00 -7.17 -14.78
CA VAL A 68 -11.21 -5.94 -14.84
C VAL A 68 -9.73 -6.26 -14.83
N ASP A 69 -8.97 -5.60 -15.68
CA ASP A 69 -7.51 -5.62 -15.61
C ASP A 69 -7.04 -4.64 -14.52
N TYR A 70 -6.82 -5.19 -13.31
CA TYR A 70 -6.41 -4.35 -12.17
C TYR A 70 -4.99 -3.81 -12.29
N HIS A 71 -4.12 -4.40 -13.11
CA HIS A 71 -2.81 -3.81 -13.40
C HIS A 71 -2.95 -2.50 -14.17
N LYS A 72 -3.89 -2.43 -15.11
CA LYS A 72 -4.19 -1.19 -15.83
C LYS A 72 -4.96 -0.19 -14.97
N MET A 73 -5.92 -0.67 -14.17
CA MET A 73 -6.77 0.21 -13.37
C MET A 73 -6.02 0.86 -12.21
N PHE A 74 -5.20 0.08 -11.48
CA PHE A 74 -4.52 0.50 -10.26
C PHE A 74 -2.98 0.54 -10.37
N GLY A 75 -2.44 0.39 -11.57
CA GLY A 75 -1.00 0.55 -11.80
C GLY A 75 -0.51 1.95 -11.46
N GLN A 76 0.79 2.18 -11.54
CA GLN A 76 1.35 3.51 -11.29
C GLN A 76 0.74 4.56 -12.25
N PRO A 77 0.47 5.77 -11.75
CA PRO A 77 0.78 6.31 -10.42
C PRO A 77 -0.29 6.07 -9.33
N PHE A 78 -1.29 5.23 -9.57
CA PHE A 78 -2.46 5.05 -8.71
C PHE A 78 -2.18 4.24 -7.44
N SER A 79 -1.28 3.26 -7.52
CA SER A 79 -0.79 2.48 -6.38
C SER A 79 0.69 2.15 -6.51
N LYS A 80 1.32 1.69 -5.43
CA LYS A 80 2.74 1.29 -5.44
C LYS A 80 2.98 -0.02 -6.18
N ALA A 81 2.03 -0.94 -6.10
CA ALA A 81 2.10 -2.23 -6.78
C ALA A 81 0.72 -2.89 -6.89
N VAL A 82 0.56 -3.71 -7.91
CA VAL A 82 -0.59 -4.59 -8.10
C VAL A 82 -0.09 -6.03 -8.25
N PHE A 83 -0.68 -6.94 -7.49
CA PHE A 83 -0.42 -8.38 -7.57
C PHE A 83 -1.69 -9.12 -7.91
N GLU A 84 -1.60 -10.08 -8.82
CA GLU A 84 -2.64 -11.07 -9.05
C GLU A 84 -2.15 -12.43 -8.57
N ILE A 85 -2.91 -13.06 -7.67
CA ILE A 85 -2.58 -14.38 -7.12
C ILE A 85 -2.78 -15.43 -8.20
N LYS A 86 -1.76 -16.26 -8.45
CA LYS A 86 -1.80 -17.32 -9.45
C LYS A 86 -1.98 -18.73 -8.85
N ASN A 87 -1.73 -18.90 -7.57
CA ASN A 87 -1.94 -20.13 -6.83
C ASN A 87 -1.99 -19.84 -5.32
N ALA A 88 -2.72 -20.66 -4.58
CA ALA A 88 -2.92 -20.45 -3.13
C ALA A 88 -1.62 -20.53 -2.32
N LYS A 89 -0.62 -21.32 -2.75
CA LYS A 89 0.68 -21.42 -2.04
C LYS A 89 1.45 -20.12 -2.06
N SER A 90 1.22 -19.25 -3.03
CA SER A 90 1.92 -17.96 -3.16
C SER A 90 1.34 -16.85 -2.27
N ILE A 91 0.12 -17.01 -1.74
CA ILE A 91 -0.58 -15.98 -0.96
C ILE A 91 0.26 -15.43 0.19
N PRO A 92 0.85 -16.25 1.09
CA PRO A 92 1.60 -15.73 2.21
C PRO A 92 2.79 -14.85 1.78
N ASN A 93 3.53 -15.28 0.76
CA ASN A 93 4.68 -14.51 0.24
C ASN A 93 4.25 -13.20 -0.40
N ILE A 94 3.13 -13.21 -1.15
CA ILE A 94 2.62 -12.00 -1.79
C ILE A 94 2.08 -11.01 -0.75
N VAL A 95 1.37 -11.48 0.28
CA VAL A 95 0.90 -10.64 1.38
C VAL A 95 2.08 -10.02 2.13
N GLN A 96 3.12 -10.81 2.44
CA GLN A 96 4.34 -10.29 3.06
C GLN A 96 5.02 -9.22 2.20
N LYS A 97 5.13 -9.47 0.87
CA LYS A 97 5.69 -8.51 -0.08
C LYS A 97 4.84 -7.24 -0.17
N ALA A 98 3.52 -7.39 -0.20
CA ALA A 98 2.59 -6.27 -0.21
C ALA A 98 2.73 -5.40 1.04
N TYR A 99 2.82 -6.03 2.22
CA TYR A 99 3.06 -5.34 3.48
C TYR A 99 4.36 -4.53 3.42
N TYR A 100 5.46 -5.16 2.99
CA TYR A 100 6.75 -4.48 2.86
C TYR A 100 6.70 -3.30 1.89
N ILE A 101 6.11 -3.48 0.71
CA ILE A 101 6.02 -2.42 -0.30
C ILE A 101 5.12 -1.26 0.18
N SER A 102 4.00 -1.57 0.86
CA SER A 102 3.09 -0.53 1.33
C SER A 102 3.69 0.39 2.38
N THR A 103 4.66 -0.12 3.16
CA THR A 103 5.29 0.63 4.27
C THR A 103 6.69 1.15 3.96
N LYS A 104 7.35 0.63 2.90
CA LYS A 104 8.73 0.99 2.57
C LYS A 104 8.82 2.36 1.89
N ASP A 105 9.88 3.12 2.19
CA ASP A 105 10.17 4.44 1.61
C ASP A 105 8.97 5.39 1.81
N ARG A 106 8.45 5.99 0.72
CA ARG A 106 7.17 6.68 0.78
C ARG A 106 6.03 5.64 0.92
N PRO A 107 5.30 5.58 2.05
CA PRO A 107 4.18 4.65 2.20
C PRO A 107 3.09 4.85 1.13
N GLY A 108 2.26 3.83 0.93
CA GLY A 108 1.18 3.93 -0.05
C GLY A 108 0.45 2.61 -0.29
N PRO A 109 -0.60 2.62 -1.11
CA PRO A 109 -1.47 1.49 -1.33
C PRO A 109 -0.81 0.40 -2.20
N VAL A 110 -1.15 -0.85 -1.88
CA VAL A 110 -0.83 -2.04 -2.67
C VAL A 110 -2.12 -2.83 -2.90
N ILE A 111 -2.29 -3.33 -4.09
CA ILE A 111 -3.49 -4.07 -4.51
C ILE A 111 -3.14 -5.55 -4.68
N ILE A 112 -4.03 -6.43 -4.19
CA ILE A 112 -3.93 -7.88 -4.37
C ILE A 112 -5.22 -8.39 -4.97
N SER A 113 -5.15 -8.89 -6.19
CA SER A 113 -6.27 -9.50 -6.91
C SER A 113 -6.36 -11.00 -6.61
N LEU A 114 -7.57 -11.46 -6.27
CA LEU A 114 -7.87 -12.80 -5.80
C LEU A 114 -8.84 -13.51 -6.76
N PRO A 115 -8.37 -14.32 -7.75
CA PRO A 115 -9.26 -15.10 -8.59
C PRO A 115 -10.05 -16.15 -7.80
N GLU A 116 -11.34 -16.35 -8.16
CA GLU A 116 -12.26 -17.26 -7.49
C GLU A 116 -11.70 -18.69 -7.35
N ASP A 117 -11.22 -19.23 -8.46
CA ASP A 117 -10.69 -20.60 -8.52
C ASP A 117 -9.43 -20.80 -7.66
N ILE A 118 -8.71 -19.73 -7.39
CA ILE A 118 -7.55 -19.77 -6.49
C ILE A 118 -7.98 -19.79 -5.03
N LEU A 119 -9.08 -19.11 -4.69
CA LEU A 119 -9.63 -19.10 -3.32
C LEU A 119 -10.20 -20.46 -2.90
N GLU A 120 -10.56 -21.32 -3.87
CA GLU A 120 -11.04 -22.68 -3.63
C GLU A 120 -9.90 -23.71 -3.45
N GLN A 121 -8.65 -23.32 -3.71
CA GLN A 121 -7.51 -24.23 -3.62
C GLN A 121 -7.08 -24.50 -2.18
N TYR A 122 -6.81 -25.77 -1.89
CA TYR A 122 -6.14 -26.14 -0.64
C TYR A 122 -4.62 -25.97 -0.76
N ALA A 123 -4.02 -25.31 0.22
CA ALA A 123 -2.58 -25.14 0.28
C ALA A 123 -2.04 -25.35 1.69
N LYS A 124 -1.00 -26.18 1.82
CA LYS A 124 -0.17 -26.20 3.04
C LYS A 124 0.84 -25.07 2.93
N TYR A 125 0.98 -24.27 3.98
CA TYR A 125 1.97 -23.20 4.04
C TYR A 125 2.79 -23.31 5.33
N LYS A 126 4.01 -22.77 5.29
CA LYS A 126 4.81 -22.53 6.49
C LYS A 126 4.63 -21.09 6.94
N PRO A 127 4.51 -20.82 8.25
CA PRO A 127 4.47 -19.45 8.74
C PRO A 127 5.66 -18.64 8.22
N ILE A 128 5.40 -17.48 7.67
CA ILE A 128 6.44 -16.58 7.16
C ILE A 128 6.78 -15.57 8.26
N LYS A 129 8.08 -15.39 8.50
CA LYS A 129 8.55 -14.37 9.45
C LYS A 129 8.23 -12.98 8.88
N PRO A 130 7.72 -12.04 9.69
CA PRO A 130 7.51 -10.66 9.25
C PRO A 130 8.82 -10.06 8.71
N ILE A 131 8.74 -9.32 7.61
CA ILE A 131 9.88 -8.52 7.14
C ILE A 131 10.07 -7.38 8.14
N LYS A 132 11.26 -7.27 8.70
CA LYS A 132 11.58 -6.12 9.57
C LYS A 132 11.58 -4.85 8.72
N HIS A 133 10.91 -3.83 9.21
CA HIS A 133 10.96 -2.50 8.60
C HIS A 133 12.37 -1.95 8.74
N ILE A 134 13.03 -1.68 7.63
CA ILE A 134 14.35 -1.02 7.64
C ILE A 134 14.09 0.47 7.52
N VAL A 135 14.15 1.17 8.64
CA VAL A 135 14.12 2.64 8.65
C VAL A 135 15.44 3.15 8.07
N SER A 136 15.35 3.94 7.02
CA SER A 136 16.54 4.59 6.45
C SER A 136 17.09 5.60 7.45
N LYS A 137 18.27 5.34 8.00
CA LYS A 137 18.94 6.27 8.92
C LYS A 137 19.76 7.27 8.11
N ILE A 138 19.66 8.54 8.50
CA ILE A 138 20.55 9.58 8.00
C ILE A 138 21.95 9.29 8.53
N THR A 139 22.96 9.30 7.66
CA THR A 139 24.36 9.15 8.12
C THR A 139 24.84 10.42 8.83
N PRO A 140 25.70 10.32 9.86
CA PRO A 140 26.24 11.49 10.56
C PRO A 140 26.77 12.56 9.60
N LYS A 141 27.55 12.17 8.61
CA LYS A 141 28.09 13.08 7.58
C LYS A 141 27.02 13.88 6.82
N LYS A 142 25.86 13.27 6.55
CA LYS A 142 24.75 13.99 5.87
C LYS A 142 24.09 14.98 6.83
N LEU A 143 24.01 14.62 8.11
CA LEU A 143 23.48 15.50 9.13
C LEU A 143 24.40 16.71 9.34
N ASP A 144 25.70 16.48 9.49
CA ASP A 144 26.71 17.55 9.62
C ASP A 144 26.65 18.51 8.43
N ASN A 145 26.59 17.98 7.20
CA ASN A 145 26.46 18.81 6.00
C ASN A 145 25.17 19.63 5.98
N LEU A 146 24.07 19.11 6.52
CA LEU A 146 22.82 19.86 6.65
C LEU A 146 22.95 21.00 7.66
N LEU A 147 23.52 20.73 8.82
CA LEU A 147 23.75 21.71 9.88
C LEU A 147 24.62 22.88 9.38
N ILE A 148 25.74 22.58 8.71
CA ILE A 148 26.60 23.60 8.11
C ILE A 148 25.81 24.50 7.14
N LYS A 149 24.98 23.91 6.27
CA LYS A 149 24.16 24.70 5.33
C LYS A 149 23.14 25.61 6.03
N ILE A 150 22.57 25.14 7.15
CA ILE A 150 21.63 25.95 7.94
C ILE A 150 22.39 27.10 8.59
N GLU A 151 23.55 26.85 9.22
CA GLU A 151 24.38 27.85 9.91
C GLU A 151 24.93 28.91 8.95
N GLU A 152 25.34 28.53 7.75
CA GLU A 152 25.84 29.44 6.70
C GLU A 152 24.70 30.25 6.04
N SER A 153 23.45 29.85 6.22
CA SER A 153 22.31 30.50 5.57
C SER A 153 21.88 31.78 6.28
N LYS A 154 21.76 32.89 5.55
CA LYS A 154 21.26 34.15 6.07
C LYS A 154 19.75 34.18 6.28
N LYS A 155 18.99 33.44 5.53
CA LYS A 155 17.50 33.37 5.57
C LYS A 155 17.04 31.96 5.26
N PRO A 156 17.24 30.98 6.16
CA PRO A 156 16.81 29.61 5.91
C PRO A 156 15.28 29.53 5.88
N LEU A 157 14.75 28.77 4.90
CA LEU A 157 13.35 28.37 4.82
C LEU A 157 13.27 26.86 4.98
N ILE A 158 12.48 26.40 5.94
CA ILE A 158 12.23 24.99 6.18
C ILE A 158 10.82 24.64 5.68
N ILE A 159 10.72 23.70 4.74
CA ILE A 159 9.44 23.16 4.26
C ILE A 159 9.29 21.77 4.83
N ILE A 160 8.25 21.54 5.64
CA ILE A 160 7.97 20.30 6.33
C ILE A 160 6.87 19.56 5.59
N GLY A 161 7.16 18.31 5.14
CA GLY A 161 6.16 17.43 4.55
C GLY A 161 5.33 16.72 5.62
N GLY A 162 4.18 16.12 5.21
CA GLY A 162 3.23 15.46 6.10
C GLY A 162 3.52 13.99 6.43
N GLY A 163 4.60 13.40 5.95
CA GLY A 163 4.89 11.97 6.12
C GLY A 163 5.87 11.64 7.23
N ASP A 164 5.73 10.44 7.78
CA ASP A 164 6.67 9.81 8.74
C ASP A 164 6.95 10.57 10.05
N TRP A 165 6.01 11.39 10.50
CA TRP A 165 6.10 12.05 11.79
C TRP A 165 5.64 11.13 12.91
N ASP A 166 6.54 10.86 13.86
CA ASP A 166 6.18 10.30 15.15
C ASP A 166 6.10 11.41 16.23
N LYS A 167 5.67 11.01 17.44
CA LYS A 167 5.53 11.96 18.55
C LYS A 167 6.84 12.63 18.94
N ASP A 168 7.96 11.93 18.80
CA ASP A 168 9.26 12.44 19.20
C ASP A 168 9.84 13.34 18.11
N GLY A 169 9.68 13.01 16.84
CA GLY A 169 10.01 13.86 15.71
C GLY A 169 9.27 15.19 15.74
N ALA A 170 7.96 15.16 16.04
CA ALA A 170 7.14 16.37 16.15
C ALA A 170 7.50 17.27 17.34
N LYS A 171 8.04 16.69 18.44
CA LYS A 171 8.51 17.48 19.61
C LYS A 171 9.88 18.09 19.40
N ASN A 172 10.71 17.49 18.55
CA ASN A 172 12.09 17.93 18.32
C ASN A 172 12.21 18.94 17.17
N LEU A 173 11.10 19.28 16.53
CA LEU A 173 11.01 20.30 15.51
C LEU A 173 10.73 21.67 16.11
#